data_cf4add7cf67f1afd816da4d30d9d3ccc
#
_entry.id   cf4add7cf67f1afd816da4d30d9d3ccc
#
_cell.length_a   1.000
_cell.length_b   1.000
_cell.length_c   1.000
_cell.angle_alpha   90.00
_cell.angle_beta   90.00
_cell.angle_gamma   90.00
#
_symmetry.space_group_name_H-M   'P 1'
#
loop_
_entity.id
_entity.type
_entity.pdbx_description
1 polymer ?
#
loop_
_entity_poly.entity_id
_entity_poly.type
_entity_poly.pdbx_seq_one_letter_code
_entity_poly.pdbx_strand_id
1 'polypeptide(L)'
;FNNRKNRYLSMSSIVIGLAVGYAAAWYMGMIDFSAVKSYGGFYLPVPFKFGIGFSLSAFISLSIIFVITAIESYGDITANSMISGEPVEGPEFMKRASGGVVANGVASLFAAMLNSFPNSIFAQNNGMIQLTGVASRYVGYFISAMLVLLGVFPAISLVFSLMPQPVLGGATLLMFGTVAATGIRIIASQKLGRKAVSYTHLRAHETTPHLVC
;
A
#
# COMPACT_ATOMS: atom_id res chain seq x y z
N PHE A 1 -8.30 23.05 -3.51
CA PHE A 1 -8.55 23.07 -2.06
C PHE A 1 -7.27 22.93 -1.22
N ASN A 2 -6.18 23.61 -1.65
CA ASN A 2 -4.93 23.64 -0.88
C ASN A 2 -4.84 24.96 -0.08
N ASN A 3 -5.78 25.19 0.81
CA ASN A 3 -5.71 26.32 1.70
C ASN A 3 -5.10 25.85 3.03
N ARG A 4 -3.85 26.26 3.31
CA ARG A 4 -3.08 25.92 4.51
C ARG A 4 -3.80 26.19 5.84
N LYS A 5 -4.95 26.84 5.82
CA LYS A 5 -5.72 27.21 7.04
C LYS A 5 -6.53 26.06 7.67
N ASN A 6 -6.87 25.00 6.91
CA ASN A 6 -7.68 23.89 7.45
C ASN A 6 -7.08 22.52 7.06
N ARG A 7 -5.96 22.18 7.68
CA ARG A 7 -5.27 20.90 7.49
C ARG A 7 -6.20 19.70 7.72
N TYR A 8 -7.09 19.78 8.71
CA TYR A 8 -8.08 18.73 9.01
C TYR A 8 -9.11 18.54 7.89
N LEU A 9 -9.54 19.61 7.23
CA LEU A 9 -10.48 19.52 6.11
C LEU A 9 -9.84 18.84 4.89
N SER A 10 -8.58 19.12 4.62
CA SER A 10 -7.84 18.45 3.54
C SER A 10 -7.65 16.96 3.82
N MET A 11 -7.38 16.59 5.07
CA MET A 11 -7.24 15.18 5.49
C MET A 11 -8.57 14.41 5.40
N SER A 12 -9.68 15.08 5.75
CA SER A 12 -11.01 14.48 5.75
C SER A 12 -11.66 14.47 4.36
N SER A 13 -11.08 15.12 3.35
CA SER A 13 -11.71 15.30 2.04
C SER A 13 -12.07 13.97 1.34
N ILE A 14 -11.21 12.98 1.44
CA ILE A 14 -11.44 11.65 0.86
C ILE A 14 -12.60 10.95 1.59
N VAL A 15 -12.60 11.01 2.92
CA VAL A 15 -13.65 10.40 3.75
C VAL A 15 -15.00 11.10 3.50
N ILE A 16 -15.00 12.42 3.44
CA ILE A 16 -16.20 13.21 3.12
C ILE A 16 -16.70 12.88 1.70
N GLY A 17 -15.78 12.82 0.73
CA GLY A 17 -16.13 12.44 -0.65
C GLY A 17 -16.76 11.05 -0.76
N LEU A 18 -16.17 10.07 -0.04
CA LEU A 18 -16.73 8.72 0.05
C LEU A 18 -18.11 8.71 0.71
N ALA A 19 -18.27 9.43 1.83
CA ALA A 19 -19.55 9.49 2.56
C ALA A 19 -20.64 10.14 1.70
N VAL A 20 -20.33 11.26 1.03
CA VAL A 20 -21.29 11.93 0.12
C VAL A 20 -21.60 11.05 -1.09
N GLY A 21 -20.60 10.43 -1.71
CA GLY A 21 -20.79 9.51 -2.82
C GLY A 21 -21.64 8.30 -2.44
N TYR A 22 -21.42 7.76 -1.26
CA TYR A 22 -22.20 6.63 -0.73
C TYR A 22 -23.66 7.04 -0.43
N ALA A 23 -23.87 8.23 0.15
CA ALA A 23 -25.20 8.77 0.41
C ALA A 23 -25.96 9.05 -0.89
N ALA A 24 -25.30 9.62 -1.91
CA ALA A 24 -25.88 9.84 -3.22
C ALA A 24 -26.29 8.52 -3.90
N ALA A 25 -25.43 7.51 -3.84
CA ALA A 25 -25.68 6.19 -4.40
C ALA A 25 -26.85 5.48 -3.68
N TRP A 26 -26.97 5.67 -2.38
CA TRP A 26 -28.10 5.17 -1.62
C TRP A 26 -29.41 5.87 -2.04
N TYR A 27 -29.38 7.20 -2.17
CA TYR A 27 -30.55 7.95 -2.65
C TYR A 27 -31.00 7.54 -4.06
N MET A 28 -30.05 7.17 -4.92
CA MET A 28 -30.30 6.67 -6.27
C MET A 28 -30.78 5.19 -6.30
N GLY A 29 -30.91 4.54 -5.15
CA GLY A 29 -31.33 3.14 -5.07
C GLY A 29 -30.29 2.13 -5.56
N MET A 30 -29.01 2.52 -5.65
CA MET A 30 -27.93 1.65 -6.14
C MET A 30 -27.42 0.70 -5.05
N ILE A 31 -27.86 0.85 -3.80
CA ILE A 31 -27.37 0.07 -2.67
C ILE A 31 -28.54 -0.73 -2.07
N ASP A 32 -28.38 -2.04 -2.06
CA ASP A 32 -29.32 -2.95 -1.39
C ASP A 32 -28.75 -3.41 -0.04
N PHE A 33 -29.33 -2.90 1.04
CA PHE A 33 -28.95 -3.29 2.41
C PHE A 33 -29.63 -4.57 2.90
N SER A 34 -30.48 -5.22 2.11
CA SER A 34 -31.14 -6.46 2.52
C SER A 34 -30.16 -7.55 2.87
N ALA A 35 -29.02 -7.59 2.13
CA ALA A 35 -27.94 -8.52 2.38
C ALA A 35 -27.28 -8.32 3.76
N VAL A 36 -27.24 -7.11 4.31
CA VAL A 36 -26.61 -6.80 5.61
C VAL A 36 -27.33 -7.51 6.75
N LYS A 37 -28.66 -7.63 6.65
CA LYS A 37 -29.46 -8.29 7.69
C LYS A 37 -29.20 -9.79 7.81
N SER A 38 -28.67 -10.41 6.75
CA SER A 38 -28.39 -11.85 6.71
C SER A 38 -27.03 -12.22 7.33
N TYR A 39 -26.14 -11.23 7.53
CA TYR A 39 -24.78 -11.43 8.03
C TYR A 39 -24.60 -10.88 9.45
N GLY A 40 -25.42 -11.39 10.40
CA GLY A 40 -25.24 -11.09 11.83
C GLY A 40 -24.28 -12.07 12.50
N GLY A 41 -23.34 -11.56 13.32
CA GLY A 41 -22.46 -12.37 14.14
C GLY A 41 -20.97 -12.08 13.98
N PHE A 42 -20.16 -12.87 14.68
CA PHE A 42 -18.71 -12.88 14.60
C PHE A 42 -18.26 -13.91 13.58
N TYR A 43 -17.29 -13.53 12.75
CA TYR A 43 -16.65 -14.46 11.84
C TYR A 43 -15.17 -14.58 12.21
N LEU A 44 -14.76 -15.79 12.59
CA LEU A 44 -13.35 -16.11 12.75
C LEU A 44 -12.88 -16.90 11.53
N PRO A 45 -11.78 -16.48 10.90
CA PRO A 45 -11.23 -17.20 9.76
C PRO A 45 -10.80 -18.60 10.20
N VAL A 46 -11.23 -19.61 9.46
CA VAL A 46 -10.81 -21.00 9.68
C VAL A 46 -9.52 -21.23 8.90
N PRO A 47 -8.38 -21.50 9.57
CA PRO A 47 -7.13 -21.75 8.88
C PRO A 47 -7.24 -22.95 7.94
N PHE A 48 -6.58 -22.88 6.80
CA PHE A 48 -6.48 -23.96 5.80
C PHE A 48 -7.85 -24.52 5.34
N LYS A 49 -8.88 -23.70 5.28
CA LYS A 49 -10.24 -24.11 4.89
C LYS A 49 -10.30 -24.85 3.56
N PHE A 50 -9.45 -24.47 2.61
CA PHE A 50 -9.39 -25.08 1.28
C PHE A 50 -8.36 -26.21 1.16
N GLY A 51 -7.75 -26.61 2.28
CA GLY A 51 -6.67 -27.61 2.30
C GLY A 51 -5.33 -27.03 1.85
N ILE A 52 -4.34 -27.91 1.77
CA ILE A 52 -2.99 -27.60 1.29
C ILE A 52 -2.72 -28.45 0.06
N GLY A 53 -2.40 -27.80 -1.05
CA GLY A 53 -2.01 -28.45 -2.29
C GLY A 53 -0.77 -27.80 -2.88
N PHE A 54 -0.01 -28.56 -3.66
CA PHE A 54 1.14 -28.04 -4.39
C PHE A 54 0.90 -28.19 -5.89
N SER A 55 1.11 -27.09 -6.61
CA SER A 55 1.10 -27.06 -8.06
C SER A 55 2.35 -26.34 -8.55
N LEU A 56 3.17 -27.01 -9.35
CA LEU A 56 4.42 -26.43 -9.87
C LEU A 56 4.16 -25.18 -10.71
N SER A 57 3.08 -25.18 -11.51
CA SER A 57 2.68 -24.02 -12.31
C SER A 57 2.32 -22.82 -11.43
N ALA A 58 1.51 -23.03 -10.40
CA ALA A 58 1.17 -21.98 -9.44
C ALA A 58 2.40 -21.49 -8.68
N PHE A 59 3.30 -22.38 -8.27
CA PHE A 59 4.53 -22.04 -7.58
C PHE A 59 5.43 -21.14 -8.43
N ILE A 60 5.65 -21.45 -9.69
CA ILE A 60 6.48 -20.64 -10.61
C ILE A 60 5.84 -19.25 -10.80
N SER A 61 4.54 -19.22 -11.10
CA SER A 61 3.82 -17.97 -11.33
C SER A 61 3.84 -17.06 -10.08
N LEU A 62 3.57 -17.62 -8.91
CA LEU A 62 3.61 -16.87 -7.66
C LEU A 62 5.02 -16.42 -7.29
N SER A 63 6.05 -17.24 -7.55
CA SER A 63 7.44 -16.86 -7.30
C SER A 63 7.84 -15.60 -8.07
N ILE A 64 7.45 -15.50 -9.34
CA ILE A 64 7.70 -14.30 -10.15
C ILE A 64 6.98 -13.08 -9.55
N ILE A 65 5.72 -13.25 -9.15
CA ILE A 65 4.95 -12.18 -8.50
C ILE A 65 5.61 -11.74 -7.19
N PHE A 66 6.08 -12.69 -6.36
CA PHE A 66 6.76 -12.36 -5.11
C PHE A 66 8.08 -11.61 -5.30
N VAL A 67 8.84 -11.92 -6.36
CA VAL A 67 10.05 -11.15 -6.70
C VAL A 67 9.68 -9.71 -7.06
N ILE A 68 8.64 -9.51 -7.88
CA ILE A 68 8.15 -8.16 -8.23
C ILE A 68 7.67 -7.42 -6.98
N THR A 69 6.89 -8.06 -6.12
CA THR A 69 6.39 -7.48 -4.86
C THR A 69 7.53 -7.14 -3.90
N ALA A 70 8.62 -7.92 -3.88
CA ALA A 70 9.80 -7.60 -3.07
C ALA A 70 10.50 -6.32 -3.55
N ILE A 71 10.62 -6.14 -4.88
CA ILE A 71 11.19 -4.93 -5.48
C ILE A 71 10.27 -3.72 -5.21
N GLU A 72 8.96 -3.88 -5.36
CA GLU A 72 7.96 -2.86 -5.02
C GLU A 72 8.09 -2.45 -3.55
N SER A 73 8.12 -3.44 -2.64
CA SER A 73 8.28 -3.22 -1.20
C SER A 73 9.54 -2.43 -0.87
N TYR A 74 10.67 -2.74 -1.52
CA TYR A 74 11.90 -2.00 -1.35
C TYR A 74 11.75 -0.53 -1.79
N GLY A 75 11.09 -0.29 -2.92
CA GLY A 75 10.79 1.04 -3.43
C GLY A 75 9.91 1.85 -2.47
N ASP A 76 8.85 1.24 -1.95
CA ASP A 76 7.93 1.88 -1.01
C ASP A 76 8.57 2.19 0.34
N ILE A 77 9.42 1.30 0.86
CA ILE A 77 10.19 1.55 2.09
C ILE A 77 11.16 2.71 1.88
N THR A 78 11.80 2.78 0.71
CA THR A 78 12.68 3.88 0.35
C THR A 78 11.90 5.20 0.30
N ALA A 79 10.78 5.24 -0.42
CA ALA A 79 9.92 6.41 -0.51
C ALA A 79 9.41 6.85 0.87
N ASN A 80 8.94 5.92 1.69
CA ASN A 80 8.50 6.19 3.06
C ASN A 80 9.62 6.78 3.92
N SER A 81 10.82 6.22 3.85
CA SER A 81 12.00 6.73 4.57
C SER A 81 12.32 8.16 4.16
N MET A 82 12.33 8.45 2.85
CA MET A 82 12.55 9.82 2.33
C MET A 82 11.51 10.81 2.84
N ILE A 83 10.23 10.44 2.78
CA ILE A 83 9.12 11.30 3.21
C ILE A 83 9.18 11.56 4.72
N SER A 84 9.62 10.57 5.48
CA SER A 84 9.75 10.62 6.94
C SER A 84 11.04 11.33 7.41
N GLY A 85 11.92 11.73 6.48
CA GLY A 85 13.21 12.36 6.80
C GLY A 85 14.24 11.38 7.36
N GLU A 86 14.07 10.09 7.11
CA GLU A 86 14.96 9.04 7.56
C GLU A 86 16.03 8.72 6.49
N PRO A 87 17.21 8.23 6.88
CA PRO A 87 18.26 7.87 5.94
C PRO A 87 17.79 6.83 4.93
N VAL A 88 18.16 6.99 3.65
CA VAL A 88 17.90 6.04 2.56
C VAL A 88 19.16 5.33 2.06
N GLU A 89 20.24 5.49 2.79
CA GLU A 89 21.55 4.87 2.54
C GLU A 89 22.15 4.37 3.84
N GLY A 90 23.14 3.48 3.72
CA GLY A 90 23.89 2.97 4.85
C GLY A 90 23.27 1.73 5.54
N PRO A 91 23.94 1.22 6.58
CA PRO A 91 23.57 -0.05 7.23
C PRO A 91 22.18 -0.01 7.89
N GLU A 92 21.77 1.12 8.45
CA GLU A 92 20.47 1.27 9.11
C GLU A 92 19.34 1.18 8.10
N PHE A 93 19.48 1.83 6.95
CA PHE A 93 18.51 1.73 5.87
C PHE A 93 18.41 0.29 5.34
N MET A 94 19.53 -0.37 5.10
CA MET A 94 19.55 -1.76 4.63
C MET A 94 18.87 -2.71 5.61
N LYS A 95 19.07 -2.52 6.91
CA LYS A 95 18.38 -3.29 7.96
C LYS A 95 16.86 -3.02 7.95
N ARG A 96 16.44 -1.76 7.76
CA ARG A 96 15.03 -1.39 7.66
C ARG A 96 14.39 -1.99 6.41
N ALA A 97 15.05 -1.87 5.27
CA ALA A 97 14.55 -2.36 3.99
C ALA A 97 14.43 -3.89 3.97
N SER A 98 15.48 -4.60 4.39
CA SER A 98 15.44 -6.06 4.48
C SER A 98 14.41 -6.55 5.49
N GLY A 99 14.33 -5.92 6.66
CA GLY A 99 13.33 -6.23 7.67
C GLY A 99 11.91 -6.01 7.18
N GLY A 100 11.66 -4.94 6.43
CA GLY A 100 10.34 -4.66 5.85
C GLY A 100 9.92 -5.66 4.79
N VAL A 101 10.84 -6.05 3.89
CA VAL A 101 10.57 -7.08 2.88
C VAL A 101 10.29 -8.44 3.53
N VAL A 102 11.08 -8.83 4.53
CA VAL A 102 10.85 -10.07 5.30
C VAL A 102 9.51 -10.01 6.03
N ALA A 103 9.18 -8.89 6.68
CA ALA A 103 7.91 -8.73 7.38
C ALA A 103 6.72 -8.86 6.43
N ASN A 104 6.80 -8.30 5.21
CA ASN A 104 5.78 -8.45 4.18
C ASN A 104 5.62 -9.91 3.73
N GLY A 105 6.72 -10.63 3.56
CA GLY A 105 6.72 -12.06 3.25
C GLY A 105 6.07 -12.91 4.36
N VAL A 106 6.43 -12.66 5.61
CA VAL A 106 5.84 -13.34 6.78
C VAL A 106 4.34 -13.02 6.89
N ALA A 107 3.94 -11.76 6.69
CA ALA A 107 2.53 -11.38 6.68
C ALA A 107 1.75 -12.09 5.56
N SER A 108 2.34 -12.25 4.37
CA SER A 108 1.75 -12.99 3.26
C SER A 108 1.59 -14.48 3.58
N LEU A 109 2.54 -15.08 4.32
CA LEU A 109 2.43 -16.45 4.79
C LEU A 109 1.22 -16.62 5.74
N PHE A 110 1.07 -15.71 6.72
CA PHE A 110 -0.10 -15.72 7.62
C PHE A 110 -1.40 -15.49 6.86
N ALA A 111 -1.42 -14.58 5.88
CA ALA A 111 -2.59 -14.35 5.04
C ALA A 111 -2.99 -15.62 4.29
N ALA A 112 -2.03 -16.34 3.70
CA ALA A 112 -2.27 -17.62 3.01
C ALA A 112 -2.83 -18.69 3.96
N MET A 113 -2.30 -18.81 5.19
CA MET A 113 -2.84 -19.72 6.21
C MET A 113 -4.30 -19.40 6.57
N LEU A 114 -4.68 -18.13 6.52
CA LEU A 114 -6.05 -17.64 6.77
C LEU A 114 -6.91 -17.59 5.52
N ASN A 115 -6.48 -18.22 4.42
CA ASN A 115 -7.16 -18.28 3.12
C ASN A 115 -7.36 -16.91 2.45
N SER A 116 -6.42 -16.00 2.65
CA SER A 116 -6.41 -14.69 2.03
C SER A 116 -5.33 -14.59 0.95
N PHE A 117 -5.33 -13.48 0.23
CA PHE A 117 -4.34 -13.20 -0.81
C PHE A 117 -2.99 -12.76 -0.21
N PRO A 118 -1.89 -12.91 -0.97
CA PRO A 118 -0.60 -12.35 -0.61
C PRO A 118 -0.70 -10.84 -0.34
N ASN A 119 0.01 -10.38 0.65
CA ASN A 119 0.05 -8.96 0.99
C ASN A 119 1.06 -8.22 0.12
N SER A 120 0.75 -6.95 -0.19
CA SER A 120 1.69 -5.98 -0.72
C SER A 120 1.70 -4.73 0.17
N ILE A 121 2.76 -3.95 0.12
CA ILE A 121 2.84 -2.66 0.81
C ILE A 121 1.91 -1.68 0.09
N PHE A 122 1.10 -0.96 0.85
CA PHE A 122 0.12 -0.04 0.32
C PHE A 122 0.74 1.34 0.08
N ALA A 123 1.29 1.56 -1.11
CA ALA A 123 2.01 2.77 -1.52
C ALA A 123 1.20 4.07 -1.33
N GLN A 124 -0.14 3.99 -1.37
CA GLN A 124 -1.02 5.13 -1.15
C GLN A 124 -0.84 5.77 0.24
N ASN A 125 -0.37 5.00 1.22
CA ASN A 125 -0.05 5.53 2.55
C ASN A 125 1.07 6.56 2.51
N ASN A 126 2.04 6.43 1.59
CA ASN A 126 3.10 7.41 1.40
C ASN A 126 2.53 8.78 1.01
N GLY A 127 1.52 8.80 0.14
CA GLY A 127 0.78 10.02 -0.21
C GLY A 127 0.05 10.62 0.99
N MET A 128 -0.57 9.78 1.84
CA MET A 128 -1.24 10.24 3.06
C MET A 128 -0.26 10.82 4.07
N ILE A 129 0.91 10.21 4.27
CA ILE A 129 1.97 10.75 5.13
C ILE A 129 2.43 12.12 4.63
N GLN A 130 2.62 12.29 3.32
CA GLN A 130 2.98 13.59 2.73
C GLN A 130 1.90 14.66 2.95
N LEU A 131 0.64 14.31 2.78
CA LEU A 131 -0.48 15.24 2.93
C LEU A 131 -0.68 15.64 4.40
N THR A 132 -0.58 14.67 5.31
CA THR A 132 -0.85 14.86 6.73
C THR A 132 0.37 15.35 7.50
N GLY A 133 1.57 15.03 7.03
CA GLY A 133 2.83 15.21 7.76
C GLY A 133 2.94 14.35 9.01
N VAL A 134 2.13 13.29 9.12
CA VAL A 134 2.13 12.36 10.26
C VAL A 134 2.76 11.04 9.81
N ALA A 135 3.99 10.79 10.24
CA ALA A 135 4.77 9.57 9.95
C ALA A 135 4.93 8.70 11.21
N SER A 136 3.96 8.72 12.12
CA SER A 136 4.05 7.99 13.38
C SER A 136 3.67 6.52 13.20
N ARG A 137 4.54 5.59 13.65
CA ARG A 137 4.26 4.16 13.67
C ARG A 137 3.02 3.78 14.51
N TYR A 138 2.65 4.60 15.48
CA TYR A 138 1.46 4.36 16.30
C TYR A 138 0.17 4.42 15.48
N VAL A 139 0.13 5.25 14.44
CA VAL A 139 -1.01 5.28 13.50
C VAL A 139 -1.19 3.93 12.82
N GLY A 140 -0.10 3.26 12.46
CA GLY A 140 -0.14 1.90 11.90
C GLY A 140 -0.78 0.87 12.84
N TYR A 141 -0.50 0.93 14.13
CA TYR A 141 -1.13 0.03 15.11
C TYR A 141 -2.64 0.27 15.22
N PHE A 142 -3.08 1.53 15.22
CA PHE A 142 -4.51 1.86 15.23
C PHE A 142 -5.21 1.38 13.95
N ILE A 143 -4.59 1.59 12.79
CA ILE A 143 -5.09 1.10 11.49
C ILE A 143 -5.21 -0.43 11.53
N SER A 144 -4.20 -1.14 12.00
CA SER A 144 -4.21 -2.60 12.12
C SER A 144 -5.31 -3.09 13.05
N ALA A 145 -5.51 -2.46 14.19
CA ALA A 145 -6.58 -2.78 15.12
C ALA A 145 -7.96 -2.58 14.48
N MET A 146 -8.16 -1.46 13.78
CA MET A 146 -9.41 -1.19 13.06
C MET A 146 -9.66 -2.23 11.95
N LEU A 147 -8.64 -2.63 11.19
CA LEU A 147 -8.77 -3.64 10.14
C LEU A 147 -9.11 -5.02 10.71
N VAL A 148 -8.54 -5.39 11.86
CA VAL A 148 -8.90 -6.62 12.57
C VAL A 148 -10.37 -6.58 13.01
N LEU A 149 -10.83 -5.46 13.59
CA LEU A 149 -12.23 -5.29 13.96
C LEU A 149 -13.16 -5.41 12.74
N LEU A 150 -12.82 -4.77 11.63
CA LEU A 150 -13.57 -4.87 10.38
C LEU A 150 -13.62 -6.32 9.86
N GLY A 151 -12.54 -7.07 10.00
CA GLY A 151 -12.47 -8.47 9.58
C GLY A 151 -13.30 -9.41 10.45
N VAL A 152 -13.40 -9.13 11.76
CA VAL A 152 -14.17 -9.93 12.72
C VAL A 152 -15.68 -9.67 12.63
N PHE A 153 -16.08 -8.46 12.19
CA PHE A 153 -17.48 -8.09 12.04
C PHE A 153 -17.91 -8.05 10.56
N PRO A 154 -18.45 -9.14 9.99
CA PRO A 154 -18.80 -9.21 8.57
C PRO A 154 -19.83 -8.15 8.15
N ALA A 155 -20.74 -7.78 9.04
CA ALA A 155 -21.75 -6.76 8.76
C ALA A 155 -21.13 -5.41 8.38
N ILE A 156 -20.03 -5.02 9.03
CA ILE A 156 -19.31 -3.78 8.73
C ILE A 156 -18.56 -3.90 7.40
N SER A 157 -17.87 -5.04 7.20
CA SER A 157 -17.18 -5.32 5.94
C SER A 157 -18.13 -5.34 4.75
N LEU A 158 -19.35 -5.85 4.94
CA LEU A 158 -20.37 -5.90 3.90
C LEU A 158 -20.83 -4.49 3.49
N VAL A 159 -20.96 -3.55 4.43
CA VAL A 159 -21.28 -2.15 4.11
C VAL A 159 -20.24 -1.56 3.15
N PHE A 160 -18.94 -1.84 3.37
CA PHE A 160 -17.89 -1.41 2.45
C PHE A 160 -17.93 -2.15 1.11
N SER A 161 -18.27 -3.45 1.12
CA SER A 161 -18.39 -4.27 -0.10
C SER A 161 -19.57 -3.87 -0.98
N LEU A 162 -20.63 -3.30 -0.39
CA LEU A 162 -21.79 -2.78 -1.11
C LEU A 162 -21.53 -1.41 -1.75
N MET A 163 -20.32 -0.86 -1.60
CA MET A 163 -19.98 0.44 -2.19
C MET A 163 -20.09 0.37 -3.72
N PRO A 164 -20.90 1.22 -4.36
CA PRO A 164 -21.07 1.19 -5.81
C PRO A 164 -19.77 1.51 -6.54
N GLN A 165 -19.57 0.84 -7.68
CA GLN A 165 -18.38 0.99 -8.52
C GLN A 165 -18.02 2.44 -8.87
N PRO A 166 -18.96 3.35 -9.17
CA PRO A 166 -18.64 4.76 -9.44
C PRO A 166 -18.02 5.48 -8.24
N VAL A 167 -18.48 5.17 -7.01
CA VAL A 167 -17.96 5.78 -5.78
C VAL A 167 -16.55 5.25 -5.50
N LEU A 168 -16.36 3.92 -5.62
CA LEU A 168 -15.08 3.27 -5.47
C LEU A 168 -14.09 3.76 -6.54
N GLY A 169 -14.52 3.86 -7.80
CA GLY A 169 -13.73 4.37 -8.91
C GLY A 169 -13.25 5.81 -8.70
N GLY A 170 -14.11 6.68 -8.21
CA GLY A 170 -13.75 8.06 -7.88
C GLY A 170 -12.70 8.13 -6.76
N ALA A 171 -12.85 7.34 -5.72
CA ALA A 171 -11.89 7.27 -4.62
C ALA A 171 -10.53 6.71 -5.07
N THR A 172 -10.54 5.63 -5.85
CA THR A 172 -9.31 5.02 -6.38
C THR A 172 -8.58 5.96 -7.34
N LEU A 173 -9.28 6.69 -8.18
CA LEU A 173 -8.68 7.69 -9.08
C LEU A 173 -7.94 8.77 -8.29
N LEU A 174 -8.53 9.29 -7.21
CA LEU A 174 -7.89 10.26 -6.33
C LEU A 174 -6.65 9.66 -5.64
N MET A 175 -6.75 8.43 -5.13
CA MET A 175 -5.62 7.76 -4.47
C MET A 175 -4.46 7.53 -5.44
N PHE A 176 -4.70 6.98 -6.62
CA PHE A 176 -3.66 6.79 -7.63
C PHE A 176 -3.10 8.11 -8.14
N GLY A 177 -3.93 9.15 -8.28
CA GLY A 177 -3.49 10.49 -8.61
C GLY A 177 -2.52 11.08 -7.58
N THR A 178 -2.79 10.87 -6.28
CA THR A 178 -1.87 11.31 -5.20
C THR A 178 -0.56 10.54 -5.19
N VAL A 179 -0.59 9.23 -5.44
CA VAL A 179 0.62 8.40 -5.56
C VAL A 179 1.47 8.84 -6.75
N ALA A 180 0.86 9.05 -7.91
CA ALA A 180 1.55 9.53 -9.10
C ALA A 180 2.19 10.92 -8.86
N ALA A 181 1.44 11.85 -8.27
CA ALA A 181 1.95 13.18 -7.92
C ALA A 181 3.11 13.11 -6.92
N THR A 182 3.03 12.19 -5.95
CA THR A 182 4.09 11.92 -4.98
C THR A 182 5.35 11.37 -5.66
N GLY A 183 5.19 10.39 -6.55
CA GLY A 183 6.30 9.83 -7.33
C GLY A 183 7.00 10.88 -8.18
N ILE A 184 6.24 11.71 -8.89
CA ILE A 184 6.78 12.83 -9.68
C ILE A 184 7.54 13.82 -8.78
N ARG A 185 7.00 14.15 -7.61
CA ARG A 185 7.64 15.05 -6.64
C ARG A 185 8.96 14.47 -6.13
N ILE A 186 9.02 13.17 -5.82
CA ILE A 186 10.24 12.49 -5.39
C ILE A 186 11.29 12.56 -6.49
N ILE A 187 10.94 12.24 -7.74
CA ILE A 187 11.84 12.31 -8.87
C ILE A 187 12.33 13.76 -9.10
N ALA A 188 11.41 14.72 -9.06
CA ALA A 188 11.73 16.14 -9.27
C ALA A 188 12.58 16.74 -8.13
N SER A 189 12.51 16.19 -6.92
CA SER A 189 13.33 16.63 -5.78
C SER A 189 14.79 16.15 -5.87
N GLN A 190 15.06 15.12 -6.68
CA GLN A 190 16.42 14.67 -6.94
C GLN A 190 17.11 15.67 -7.84
N LYS A 191 18.28 16.15 -7.42
CA LYS A 191 19.15 16.97 -8.28
C LYS A 191 19.69 16.08 -9.40
N LEU A 192 18.94 15.95 -10.49
CA LEU A 192 19.36 15.30 -11.73
C LEU A 192 20.43 16.16 -12.40
N GLY A 193 21.56 16.38 -11.71
CA GLY A 193 22.70 17.04 -12.31
C GLY A 193 23.37 16.13 -13.35
N ARG A 194 24.06 16.73 -14.34
CA ARG A 194 24.87 16.00 -15.34
C ARG A 194 25.77 14.92 -14.72
N LYS A 195 26.18 15.08 -13.47
CA LYS A 195 26.96 14.09 -12.70
C LYS A 195 26.19 12.78 -12.45
N ALA A 196 24.88 12.80 -12.21
CA ALA A 196 24.11 11.59 -11.99
C ALA A 196 24.03 10.72 -13.26
N VAL A 197 23.90 11.35 -14.43
CA VAL A 197 23.94 10.68 -15.74
C VAL A 197 25.34 10.15 -16.04
N SER A 198 26.39 10.89 -15.65
CA SER A 198 27.79 10.48 -15.85
C SER A 198 28.16 9.29 -14.97
N TYR A 199 27.65 9.18 -13.72
CA TYR A 199 27.93 8.04 -12.85
C TYR A 199 27.33 6.73 -13.36
N THR A 200 26.16 6.75 -13.99
CA THR A 200 25.56 5.55 -14.60
C THR A 200 26.34 5.09 -15.84
N HIS A 201 26.92 6.03 -16.60
CA HIS A 201 27.76 5.71 -17.76
C HIS A 201 29.20 5.32 -17.38
N LEU A 202 29.79 5.96 -16.37
CA LEU A 202 31.16 5.65 -15.93
C LEU A 202 31.26 4.28 -15.23
N ARG A 203 30.28 3.90 -14.41
CA ARG A 203 30.25 2.54 -13.80
C ARG A 203 30.09 1.41 -14.82
N ALA A 204 29.50 1.69 -15.97
CA ALA A 204 29.44 0.71 -17.06
C ALA A 204 30.81 0.51 -17.75
N HIS A 205 31.70 1.48 -17.64
CA HIS A 205 33.06 1.42 -18.21
C HIS A 205 34.15 0.93 -17.22
N GLU A 206 33.92 1.00 -15.91
CA GLU A 206 34.87 0.54 -14.89
C GLU A 206 34.87 -0.98 -14.63
N THR A 207 34.05 -1.74 -15.36
CA THR A 207 34.09 -3.22 -15.30
C THR A 207 35.03 -3.84 -16.32
N THR A 208 35.95 -3.08 -16.89
CA THR A 208 37.08 -3.67 -17.61
C THR A 208 38.19 -4.01 -16.59
N PRO A 209 38.52 -5.29 -16.38
CA PRO A 209 39.61 -5.66 -15.50
C PRO A 209 40.92 -5.17 -16.15
N HIS A 210 41.70 -4.38 -15.40
CA HIS A 210 43.09 -4.20 -15.70
C HIS A 210 43.83 -5.53 -15.52
N LEU A 211 43.80 -6.34 -16.55
CA LEU A 211 44.77 -7.39 -16.80
C LEU A 211 45.83 -6.76 -17.71
N VAL A 212 46.89 -6.19 -17.12
CA VAL A 212 48.14 -6.05 -17.82
C VAL A 212 49.30 -6.14 -16.81
N CYS A 213 50.09 -7.21 -16.99
CA CYS A 213 51.48 -7.52 -16.58
C CYS A 213 51.83 -7.44 -15.12
#